data_f376745e4a3bdf0dbec00882941c5024
#
_entry.id   f376745e4a3bdf0dbec00882941c5024
#
_cell.length_a   1.000
_cell.length_b   1.000
_cell.length_c   1.000
_cell.angle_alpha   90.00
_cell.angle_beta   90.00
_cell.angle_gamma   90.00
#
_symmetry.space_group_name_H-M   'P 1'
#
loop_
_entity.id
_entity.type
_entity.pdbx_description
1 polymer ?
#
loop_
_entity_poly.entity_id
_entity_poly.type
_entity_poly.pdbx_seq_one_letter_code
_entity_poly.pdbx_strand_id
1 'polypeptide(L)'
;KLVSSAWGKRYSRIVITPSDEDRRQYLLLLDKRIAEDTDRLENVITVLRRKGGTFTADDVTSAFHGEHRGLFFLVFMREVINGLRRMGKVRTVETYTSTLNSFIRFMDGKDVALGDMDSDLMTAYEAWLRSKEISMNTISFYMRILRATYNRAVEKGLVTQRFPFKHVYTGVERTTKRAVPLRVIKQLRTLDLSLHPAKRFARDMLLFSFYTRGMSMVDMAFLRKKDLANGILTYRRKKTGQQLFVKWEPCMQEIVSRYNVS
;
A
#
# COMPACT_ATOMS: atom_id res chain seq x y z
N LYS A 1 -17.96 8.05 -23.00
CA LYS A 1 -19.01 9.10 -23.03
C LYS A 1 -20.09 8.66 -24.02
N LEU A 2 -21.36 8.56 -23.58
CA LEU A 2 -22.49 8.36 -24.47
C LEU A 2 -22.62 9.57 -25.40
N VAL A 3 -22.70 9.30 -26.71
CA VAL A 3 -23.05 10.32 -27.68
C VAL A 3 -24.53 10.59 -27.52
N SER A 4 -24.98 11.84 -27.57
CA SER A 4 -26.38 12.25 -27.34
C SER A 4 -27.38 11.52 -28.22
N SER A 5 -26.99 11.02 -29.39
CA SER A 5 -27.80 10.21 -30.31
C SER A 5 -28.10 8.79 -29.79
N ALA A 6 -27.33 8.28 -28.79
CA ALA A 6 -27.55 6.96 -28.22
C ALA A 6 -28.55 6.98 -27.03
N TRP A 7 -29.07 8.16 -26.65
CA TRP A 7 -30.02 8.30 -25.55
C TRP A 7 -31.42 8.66 -26.08
N GLY A 8 -32.37 7.78 -25.88
CA GLY A 8 -33.76 8.00 -26.29
C GLY A 8 -34.47 8.92 -25.32
N LYS A 9 -34.58 10.22 -25.65
CA LYS A 9 -35.25 11.26 -24.83
C LYS A 9 -36.67 10.91 -24.40
N ARG A 10 -37.43 10.13 -25.23
CA ARG A 10 -38.84 9.81 -24.97
C ARG A 10 -39.05 8.72 -23.92
N TYR A 11 -38.06 7.84 -23.74
CA TYR A 11 -38.19 6.67 -22.86
C TYR A 11 -37.10 6.58 -21.80
N SER A 12 -36.19 7.56 -21.74
CA SER A 12 -35.03 7.55 -20.83
C SER A 12 -34.24 6.24 -20.92
N ARG A 13 -34.07 5.69 -22.12
CA ARG A 13 -33.36 4.43 -22.40
C ARG A 13 -32.29 4.63 -23.46
N ILE A 14 -31.29 3.73 -23.44
CA ILE A 14 -30.29 3.68 -24.52
C ILE A 14 -30.93 3.14 -25.77
N VAL A 15 -30.76 3.86 -26.89
CA VAL A 15 -31.19 3.42 -28.22
C VAL A 15 -30.05 2.65 -28.86
N ILE A 16 -30.24 1.34 -29.07
CA ILE A 16 -29.26 0.45 -29.68
C ILE A 16 -29.54 0.42 -31.17
N THR A 17 -28.70 1.10 -31.97
CA THR A 17 -28.76 1.05 -33.43
C THR A 17 -27.80 -0.02 -33.97
N PRO A 18 -28.17 -0.81 -35.01
CA PRO A 18 -27.43 -2.00 -35.42
C PRO A 18 -26.17 -1.80 -36.28
N SER A 19 -25.66 -0.58 -36.41
CA SER A 19 -24.64 -0.28 -37.43
C SER A 19 -23.16 -0.52 -37.05
N ASP A 20 -22.89 -0.97 -35.80
CA ASP A 20 -21.53 -1.24 -35.34
C ASP A 20 -21.60 -2.27 -34.18
N GLU A 21 -21.09 -3.49 -34.42
CA GLU A 21 -21.23 -4.63 -33.49
C GLU A 21 -20.51 -4.40 -32.16
N ASP A 22 -19.28 -3.86 -32.19
CA ASP A 22 -18.52 -3.58 -30.98
C ASP A 22 -19.21 -2.49 -30.14
N ARG A 23 -19.73 -1.49 -30.79
CA ARG A 23 -20.51 -0.42 -30.17
C ARG A 23 -21.86 -0.92 -29.64
N ARG A 24 -22.46 -1.84 -30.32
CA ARG A 24 -23.72 -2.49 -29.91
C ARG A 24 -23.54 -3.28 -28.63
N GLN A 25 -22.48 -4.10 -28.54
CA GLN A 25 -22.15 -4.84 -27.33
C GLN A 25 -21.85 -3.92 -26.14
N TYR A 26 -21.11 -2.84 -26.38
CA TYR A 26 -20.86 -1.83 -25.35
C TYR A 26 -22.16 -1.18 -24.87
N LEU A 27 -23.08 -0.80 -25.76
CA LEU A 27 -24.36 -0.19 -25.41
C LEU A 27 -25.28 -1.17 -24.67
N LEU A 28 -25.28 -2.46 -25.04
CA LEU A 28 -26.03 -3.50 -24.32
C LEU A 28 -25.50 -3.69 -22.88
N LEU A 29 -24.19 -3.74 -22.70
CA LEU A 29 -23.57 -3.81 -21.37
C LEU A 29 -23.89 -2.58 -20.53
N LEU A 30 -23.89 -1.40 -21.15
CA LEU A 30 -24.21 -0.15 -20.47
C LEU A 30 -25.71 -0.07 -20.10
N ASP A 31 -26.60 -0.51 -20.96
CA ASP A 31 -28.05 -0.56 -20.69
C ASP A 31 -28.37 -1.53 -19.54
N LYS A 32 -27.71 -2.71 -19.54
CA LYS A 32 -27.81 -3.67 -18.45
C LYS A 32 -27.34 -3.06 -17.12
N ARG A 33 -26.21 -2.34 -17.14
CA ARG A 33 -25.66 -1.68 -15.95
C ARG A 33 -26.57 -0.56 -15.43
N ILE A 34 -27.15 0.23 -16.32
CA ILE A 34 -28.12 1.26 -15.95
C ILE A 34 -29.38 0.64 -15.34
N ALA A 35 -29.88 -0.48 -15.90
CA ALA A 35 -31.03 -1.20 -15.34
C ALA A 35 -30.71 -1.73 -13.93
N GLU A 36 -29.54 -2.36 -13.73
CA GLU A 36 -29.09 -2.85 -12.42
C GLU A 36 -28.96 -1.71 -11.39
N ASP A 37 -28.42 -0.54 -11.79
CA ASP A 37 -28.28 0.62 -10.91
C ASP A 37 -29.64 1.26 -10.60
N THR A 38 -30.59 1.22 -11.55
CA THR A 38 -31.97 1.70 -11.35
C THR A 38 -32.71 0.83 -10.34
N ASP A 39 -32.65 -0.50 -10.48
CA ASP A 39 -33.28 -1.45 -9.57
C ASP A 39 -32.73 -1.29 -8.14
N ARG A 40 -31.42 -1.05 -8.03
CA ARG A 40 -30.78 -0.78 -6.73
C ARG A 40 -31.24 0.52 -6.11
N LEU A 41 -31.33 1.59 -6.91
CA LEU A 41 -31.80 2.88 -6.45
C LEU A 41 -33.25 2.78 -5.91
N GLU A 42 -34.11 2.03 -6.60
CA GLU A 42 -35.47 1.76 -6.15
C GLU A 42 -35.52 0.97 -4.85
N ASN A 43 -34.60 -0.01 -4.66
CA ASN A 43 -34.47 -0.75 -3.42
C ASN A 43 -34.03 0.16 -2.27
N VAL A 44 -33.05 1.03 -2.49
CA VAL A 44 -32.61 2.02 -1.48
C VAL A 44 -33.76 2.94 -1.07
N ILE A 45 -34.52 3.46 -2.03
CA ILE A 45 -35.69 4.32 -1.77
C ILE A 45 -36.75 3.54 -0.99
N THR A 46 -36.98 2.28 -1.33
CA THR A 46 -37.94 1.42 -0.63
C THR A 46 -37.51 1.16 0.84
N VAL A 47 -36.24 0.91 1.08
CA VAL A 47 -35.70 0.74 2.44
C VAL A 47 -35.83 2.02 3.25
N LEU A 48 -35.51 3.18 2.66
CA LEU A 48 -35.64 4.48 3.33
C LEU A 48 -37.11 4.79 3.68
N ARG A 49 -38.05 4.48 2.77
CA ARG A 49 -39.49 4.62 3.03
C ARG A 49 -39.99 3.74 4.19
N ARG A 50 -39.51 2.50 4.26
CA ARG A 50 -39.85 1.55 5.37
C ARG A 50 -39.34 2.00 6.73
N LYS A 51 -38.28 2.79 6.79
CA LYS A 51 -37.72 3.33 8.03
C LYS A 51 -38.56 4.48 8.64
N GLY A 52 -39.62 4.94 7.96
CA GLY A 52 -40.65 5.80 8.52
C GLY A 52 -40.27 7.25 8.76
N GLY A 53 -39.31 7.81 8.01
CA GLY A 53 -38.91 9.23 8.09
C GLY A 53 -39.03 9.97 6.75
N THR A 54 -39.00 11.29 6.78
CA THR A 54 -38.76 12.10 5.59
C THR A 54 -37.29 11.99 5.20
N PHE A 55 -36.99 11.70 3.94
CA PHE A 55 -35.62 11.64 3.43
C PHE A 55 -35.44 12.57 2.23
N THR A 56 -34.26 13.09 2.05
CA THR A 56 -33.86 14.00 0.97
C THR A 56 -33.19 13.23 -0.16
N ALA A 57 -32.97 13.89 -1.31
CA ALA A 57 -32.15 13.32 -2.39
C ALA A 57 -30.70 13.00 -1.93
N ASP A 58 -30.16 13.80 -1.00
CA ASP A 58 -28.83 13.56 -0.44
C ASP A 58 -28.80 12.30 0.45
N ASP A 59 -29.87 11.99 1.16
CA ASP A 59 -29.99 10.76 1.93
C ASP A 59 -30.04 9.52 1.00
N VAL A 60 -30.78 9.63 -0.11
CA VAL A 60 -30.84 8.57 -1.13
C VAL A 60 -29.46 8.38 -1.76
N THR A 61 -28.80 9.46 -2.16
CA THR A 61 -27.47 9.44 -2.76
C THR A 61 -26.44 8.87 -1.77
N SER A 62 -26.51 9.28 -0.52
CA SER A 62 -25.62 8.79 0.54
C SER A 62 -25.85 7.30 0.85
N ALA A 63 -27.09 6.83 0.86
CA ALA A 63 -27.42 5.43 1.06
C ALA A 63 -27.00 4.58 -0.15
N PHE A 64 -27.29 5.04 -1.37
CA PHE A 64 -26.88 4.39 -2.61
C PHE A 64 -25.35 4.28 -2.72
N HIS A 65 -24.62 5.34 -2.42
CA HIS A 65 -23.17 5.32 -2.34
C HIS A 65 -22.64 4.58 -1.11
N GLY A 66 -23.39 4.53 -0.02
CA GLY A 66 -23.08 3.79 1.19
C GLY A 66 -23.04 2.29 0.96
N GLU A 67 -24.02 1.75 0.23
CA GLU A 67 -24.04 0.36 -0.21
C GLU A 67 -22.89 0.03 -1.18
N HIS A 68 -22.46 1.02 -1.99
CA HIS A 68 -21.35 0.86 -2.92
C HIS A 68 -19.95 1.09 -2.31
N ARG A 69 -19.84 1.76 -1.14
CA ARG A 69 -18.52 2.05 -0.55
C ARG A 69 -17.66 0.82 -0.33
N GLY A 70 -18.27 -0.35 -0.09
CA GLY A 70 -17.56 -1.61 0.05
C GLY A 70 -17.35 -2.39 -1.25
N LEU A 71 -17.98 -1.99 -2.36
CA LEU A 71 -17.96 -2.75 -3.62
C LEU A 71 -16.84 -2.36 -4.57
N PHE A 72 -16.19 -1.19 -4.37
CA PHE A 72 -15.09 -0.72 -5.19
C PHE A 72 -13.75 -0.84 -4.47
N PHE A 73 -12.77 -1.36 -5.19
CA PHE A 73 -11.49 -1.75 -4.61
C PHE A 73 -10.67 -0.57 -4.08
N LEU A 74 -10.56 0.53 -4.84
CA LEU A 74 -9.77 1.70 -4.40
C LEU A 74 -10.41 2.37 -3.18
N VAL A 75 -11.75 2.48 -3.17
CA VAL A 75 -12.49 3.00 -2.00
C VAL A 75 -12.25 2.10 -0.79
N PHE A 76 -12.42 0.79 -0.94
CA PHE A 76 -12.19 -0.18 0.13
C PHE A 76 -10.74 -0.13 0.65
N MET A 77 -9.75 -0.03 -0.25
CA MET A 77 -8.35 0.08 0.13
C MET A 77 -8.06 1.36 0.93
N ARG A 78 -8.71 2.50 0.58
CA ARG A 78 -8.62 3.73 1.38
C ARG A 78 -9.18 3.55 2.78
N GLU A 79 -10.28 2.82 2.94
CA GLU A 79 -10.85 2.49 4.26
C GLU A 79 -9.88 1.64 5.09
N VAL A 80 -9.25 0.63 4.47
CA VAL A 80 -8.22 -0.19 5.13
C VAL A 80 -7.04 0.68 5.60
N ILE A 81 -6.57 1.60 4.75
CA ILE A 81 -5.49 2.54 5.09
C ILE A 81 -5.90 3.43 6.28
N ASN A 82 -7.13 3.96 6.27
CA ASN A 82 -7.64 4.77 7.38
C ASN A 82 -7.75 3.97 8.69
N GLY A 83 -8.15 2.70 8.61
CA GLY A 83 -8.11 1.78 9.74
C GLY A 83 -6.70 1.58 10.32
N LEU A 84 -5.72 1.34 9.43
CA LEU A 84 -4.31 1.21 9.83
C LEU A 84 -3.76 2.50 10.45
N ARG A 85 -4.18 3.67 9.95
CA ARG A 85 -3.79 4.98 10.50
C ARG A 85 -4.32 5.17 11.92
N ARG A 86 -5.59 4.83 12.18
CA ARG A 86 -6.18 4.87 13.53
C ARG A 86 -5.47 3.94 14.52
N MET A 87 -4.91 2.82 14.04
CA MET A 87 -4.11 1.89 14.84
C MET A 87 -2.64 2.34 15.04
N GLY A 88 -2.25 3.53 14.56
CA GLY A 88 -0.88 4.04 14.68
C GLY A 88 0.16 3.30 13.83
N LYS A 89 -0.24 2.50 12.84
CA LYS A 89 0.68 1.71 11.99
C LYS A 89 1.26 2.55 10.85
N VAL A 90 1.95 3.64 11.19
CA VAL A 90 2.43 4.67 10.24
C VAL A 90 3.17 4.06 9.05
N ARG A 91 4.17 3.19 9.30
CA ARG A 91 4.97 2.58 8.23
C ARG A 91 4.15 1.70 7.30
N THR A 92 3.16 0.98 7.84
CA THR A 92 2.23 0.17 7.04
C THR A 92 1.31 1.06 6.19
N VAL A 93 0.85 2.18 6.75
CA VAL A 93 0.06 3.19 6.00
C VAL A 93 0.84 3.71 4.80
N GLU A 94 2.11 4.08 4.96
CA GLU A 94 2.98 4.55 3.87
C GLU A 94 3.07 3.49 2.74
N THR A 95 3.30 2.22 3.10
CA THR A 95 3.44 1.14 2.13
C THR A 95 2.15 0.85 1.38
N TYR A 96 1.00 0.84 2.07
CA TYR A 96 -0.31 0.68 1.45
C TYR A 96 -0.66 1.86 0.55
N THR A 97 -0.34 3.09 0.97
CA THR A 97 -0.56 4.31 0.18
C THR A 97 0.28 4.30 -1.10
N SER A 98 1.55 3.89 -1.03
CA SER A 98 2.41 3.75 -2.22
C SER A 98 1.84 2.75 -3.22
N THR A 99 1.34 1.60 -2.72
CA THR A 99 0.71 0.57 -3.56
C THR A 99 -0.58 1.09 -4.19
N LEU A 100 -1.44 1.75 -3.40
CA LEU A 100 -2.68 2.37 -3.88
C LEU A 100 -2.40 3.37 -5.00
N ASN A 101 -1.44 4.27 -4.80
CA ASN A 101 -1.08 5.29 -5.80
C ASN A 101 -0.52 4.67 -7.08
N SER A 102 0.22 3.55 -6.98
CA SER A 102 0.69 2.80 -8.15
C SER A 102 -0.48 2.18 -8.93
N PHE A 103 -1.42 1.57 -8.22
CA PHE A 103 -2.58 0.94 -8.84
C PHE A 103 -3.54 1.97 -9.46
N ILE A 104 -3.76 3.13 -8.80
CA ILE A 104 -4.53 4.25 -9.36
C ILE A 104 -3.93 4.73 -10.69
N ARG A 105 -2.61 4.84 -10.79
CA ARG A 105 -1.95 5.24 -12.05
C ARG A 105 -2.14 4.22 -13.17
N PHE A 106 -2.11 2.93 -12.85
CA PHE A 106 -2.40 1.87 -13.81
C PHE A 106 -3.85 1.94 -14.30
N MET A 107 -4.79 2.18 -13.39
CA MET A 107 -6.22 2.26 -13.67
C MET A 107 -6.67 3.60 -14.28
N ASP A 108 -5.73 4.52 -14.54
CA ASP A 108 -6.01 5.88 -15.03
C ASP A 108 -7.06 6.61 -14.16
N GLY A 109 -6.94 6.46 -12.85
CA GLY A 109 -7.85 7.08 -11.88
C GLY A 109 -9.23 6.42 -11.75
N LYS A 110 -9.55 5.43 -12.57
CA LYS A 110 -10.82 4.70 -12.50
C LYS A 110 -10.78 3.67 -11.37
N ASP A 111 -11.90 3.50 -10.69
CA ASP A 111 -12.04 2.43 -9.69
C ASP A 111 -12.54 1.14 -10.36
N VAL A 112 -12.29 0.01 -9.74
CA VAL A 112 -12.72 -1.32 -10.19
C VAL A 112 -13.60 -1.95 -9.13
N ALA A 113 -14.71 -2.57 -9.54
CA ALA A 113 -15.54 -3.31 -8.60
C ALA A 113 -14.78 -4.52 -8.06
N LEU A 114 -14.98 -4.85 -6.78
CA LEU A 114 -14.33 -6.01 -6.14
C LEU A 114 -14.64 -7.33 -6.88
N GLY A 115 -15.83 -7.45 -7.46
CA GLY A 115 -16.23 -8.60 -8.27
C GLY A 115 -15.54 -8.70 -9.63
N ASP A 116 -15.02 -7.57 -10.14
CA ASP A 116 -14.30 -7.49 -11.43
C ASP A 116 -12.77 -7.62 -11.24
N MET A 117 -12.31 -7.76 -9.99
CA MET A 117 -10.91 -8.08 -9.69
C MET A 117 -10.63 -9.53 -10.08
N ASP A 118 -10.09 -9.74 -11.26
CA ASP A 118 -9.75 -11.05 -11.80
C ASP A 118 -8.23 -11.23 -12.03
N SER A 119 -7.87 -12.41 -12.53
CA SER A 119 -6.48 -12.77 -12.81
C SER A 119 -5.89 -11.99 -13.99
N ASP A 120 -6.72 -11.65 -14.97
CA ASP A 120 -6.28 -10.97 -16.18
C ASP A 120 -5.93 -9.51 -15.86
N LEU A 121 -6.75 -8.83 -15.05
CA LEU A 121 -6.47 -7.49 -14.55
C LEU A 121 -5.14 -7.45 -13.76
N MET A 122 -4.92 -8.44 -12.89
CA MET A 122 -3.68 -8.48 -12.08
C MET A 122 -2.46 -8.80 -12.94
N THR A 123 -2.58 -9.66 -13.94
CA THR A 123 -1.53 -9.96 -14.90
C THR A 123 -1.21 -8.73 -15.77
N ALA A 124 -2.23 -8.00 -16.22
CA ALA A 124 -2.04 -6.74 -16.95
C ALA A 124 -1.33 -5.68 -16.08
N TYR A 125 -1.69 -5.57 -14.79
CA TYR A 125 -0.99 -4.67 -13.88
C TYR A 125 0.47 -5.07 -13.67
N GLU A 126 0.78 -6.37 -13.55
CA GLU A 126 2.16 -6.84 -13.48
C GLU A 126 2.95 -6.48 -14.75
N ALA A 127 2.39 -6.71 -15.92
CA ALA A 127 3.00 -6.36 -17.20
C ALA A 127 3.26 -4.85 -17.31
N TRP A 128 2.31 -4.03 -16.87
CA TRP A 128 2.48 -2.58 -16.82
C TRP A 128 3.61 -2.15 -15.86
N LEU A 129 3.72 -2.77 -14.69
CA LEU A 129 4.82 -2.48 -13.76
C LEU A 129 6.18 -2.87 -14.36
N ARG A 130 6.26 -4.00 -15.08
CA ARG A 130 7.47 -4.45 -15.80
C ARG A 130 7.84 -3.47 -16.90
N SER A 131 6.88 -2.94 -17.66
CA SER A 131 7.13 -1.92 -18.70
C SER A 131 7.64 -0.58 -18.14
N LYS A 132 7.44 -0.33 -16.84
CA LYS A 132 7.99 0.81 -16.10
C LYS A 132 9.32 0.50 -15.40
N GLU A 133 9.95 -0.64 -15.73
CA GLU A 133 11.23 -1.09 -15.16
C GLU A 133 11.22 -1.23 -13.63
N ILE A 134 10.05 -1.48 -13.04
CA ILE A 134 9.91 -1.72 -11.60
C ILE A 134 10.53 -3.07 -11.24
N SER A 135 11.38 -3.09 -10.21
CA SER A 135 12.05 -4.33 -9.77
C SER A 135 11.04 -5.41 -9.34
N MET A 136 11.38 -6.68 -9.57
CA MET A 136 10.54 -7.83 -9.22
C MET A 136 10.15 -7.88 -7.74
N ASN A 137 11.04 -7.45 -6.85
CA ASN A 137 10.75 -7.37 -5.42
C ASN A 137 9.71 -6.29 -5.10
N THR A 138 9.70 -5.17 -5.83
CA THR A 138 8.68 -4.11 -5.68
C THR A 138 7.35 -4.56 -6.26
N ILE A 139 7.36 -5.25 -7.41
CA ILE A 139 6.15 -5.85 -8.01
C ILE A 139 5.52 -6.84 -7.02
N SER A 140 6.31 -7.78 -6.51
CA SER A 140 5.87 -8.73 -5.48
C SER A 140 5.28 -8.04 -4.24
N PHE A 141 5.93 -6.96 -3.81
CA PHE A 141 5.46 -6.17 -2.67
C PHE A 141 4.08 -5.55 -2.94
N TYR A 142 3.86 -4.95 -4.10
CA TYR A 142 2.55 -4.40 -4.49
C TYR A 142 1.49 -5.50 -4.58
N MET A 143 1.80 -6.60 -5.27
CA MET A 143 0.85 -7.72 -5.41
C MET A 143 0.43 -8.31 -4.08
N ARG A 144 1.36 -8.46 -3.12
CA ARG A 144 1.04 -8.95 -1.78
C ARG A 144 0.14 -8.01 -0.98
N ILE A 145 0.31 -6.70 -1.13
CA ILE A 145 -0.55 -5.71 -0.45
C ILE A 145 -1.95 -5.71 -1.07
N LEU A 146 -2.05 -5.70 -2.42
CA LEU A 146 -3.35 -5.78 -3.09
C LEU A 146 -4.08 -7.08 -2.73
N ARG A 147 -3.38 -8.22 -2.74
CA ARG A 147 -3.93 -9.51 -2.31
C ARG A 147 -4.43 -9.48 -0.86
N ALA A 148 -3.66 -8.92 0.05
CA ALA A 148 -4.08 -8.79 1.44
C ALA A 148 -5.31 -7.89 1.60
N THR A 149 -5.42 -6.84 0.78
CA THR A 149 -6.60 -5.97 0.76
C THR A 149 -7.83 -6.70 0.20
N TYR A 150 -7.68 -7.40 -0.94
CA TYR A 150 -8.75 -8.20 -1.53
C TYR A 150 -9.26 -9.30 -0.58
N ASN A 151 -8.34 -10.04 0.04
CA ASN A 151 -8.71 -11.09 1.00
C ASN A 151 -9.50 -10.52 2.19
N ARG A 152 -9.20 -9.32 2.66
CA ARG A 152 -10.01 -8.65 3.69
C ARG A 152 -11.42 -8.32 3.20
N ALA A 153 -11.61 -8.02 1.92
CA ALA A 153 -12.93 -7.82 1.36
C ALA A 153 -13.71 -9.16 1.31
N VAL A 154 -13.03 -10.25 0.96
CA VAL A 154 -13.59 -11.61 1.01
C VAL A 154 -13.99 -11.99 2.43
N GLU A 155 -13.10 -11.78 3.42
CA GLU A 155 -13.37 -12.04 4.85
C GLU A 155 -14.57 -11.25 5.39
N LYS A 156 -14.81 -10.04 4.85
CA LYS A 156 -15.99 -9.22 5.17
C LYS A 156 -17.26 -9.61 4.40
N GLY A 157 -17.20 -10.60 3.53
CA GLY A 157 -18.33 -11.02 2.70
C GLY A 157 -18.71 -10.03 1.59
N LEU A 158 -17.84 -9.06 1.26
CA LEU A 158 -18.10 -8.06 0.22
C LEU A 158 -17.94 -8.62 -1.19
N VAL A 159 -17.20 -9.71 -1.35
CA VAL A 159 -16.96 -10.39 -2.62
C VAL A 159 -16.66 -11.87 -2.38
N THR A 160 -17.05 -12.72 -3.33
CA THR A 160 -16.68 -14.14 -3.33
C THR A 160 -15.25 -14.30 -3.83
N GLN A 161 -14.47 -15.21 -3.22
CA GLN A 161 -13.08 -15.46 -3.58
C GLN A 161 -12.93 -15.98 -5.03
N ARG A 162 -12.18 -15.27 -5.86
CA ARG A 162 -11.87 -15.62 -7.26
C ARG A 162 -10.38 -15.83 -7.54
N PHE A 163 -9.53 -15.74 -6.50
CA PHE A 163 -8.06 -15.91 -6.58
C PHE A 163 -7.36 -15.04 -7.64
N PRO A 164 -7.62 -13.73 -7.74
CA PRO A 164 -7.09 -12.87 -8.79
C PRO A 164 -5.54 -12.79 -8.81
N PHE A 165 -4.88 -13.16 -7.73
CA PHE A 165 -3.43 -13.10 -7.58
C PHE A 165 -2.74 -14.45 -7.79
N LYS A 166 -3.42 -15.45 -8.39
CA LYS A 166 -2.88 -16.81 -8.57
C LYS A 166 -1.69 -16.85 -9.53
N HIS A 167 -1.72 -16.02 -10.58
CA HIS A 167 -0.76 -16.09 -11.69
C HIS A 167 0.25 -14.94 -11.72
N VAL A 168 0.24 -14.05 -10.71
CA VAL A 168 1.18 -12.94 -10.61
C VAL A 168 2.34 -13.23 -9.67
N TYR A 169 3.45 -12.54 -9.88
CA TYR A 169 4.65 -12.71 -9.08
C TYR A 169 4.48 -12.18 -7.65
N THR A 170 4.58 -13.06 -6.67
CA THR A 170 4.55 -12.75 -5.23
C THR A 170 5.76 -13.28 -4.47
N GLY A 171 6.79 -13.74 -5.19
CA GLY A 171 8.02 -14.30 -4.67
C GLY A 171 9.00 -13.26 -4.13
N VAL A 172 10.20 -13.71 -3.83
CA VAL A 172 11.34 -12.85 -3.44
C VAL A 172 12.49 -13.16 -4.38
N GLU A 173 12.88 -12.16 -5.18
CA GLU A 173 14.06 -12.23 -6.02
C GLU A 173 15.31 -12.04 -5.18
N ARG A 174 16.33 -12.85 -5.46
CA ARG A 174 17.63 -12.71 -4.81
C ARG A 174 18.29 -11.40 -5.25
N THR A 175 18.61 -10.56 -4.28
CA THR A 175 19.40 -9.35 -4.53
C THR A 175 20.89 -9.60 -4.27
N THR A 176 21.74 -8.91 -5.00
CA THR A 176 23.17 -8.95 -4.78
C THR A 176 23.48 -8.45 -3.37
N LYS A 177 24.09 -9.30 -2.55
CA LYS A 177 24.52 -8.93 -1.21
C LYS A 177 25.72 -7.98 -1.31
N ARG A 178 25.60 -6.80 -0.72
CA ARG A 178 26.66 -5.78 -0.67
C ARG A 178 27.53 -5.92 0.58
N ALA A 179 27.75 -7.15 1.03
CA ALA A 179 28.67 -7.40 2.15
C ALA A 179 30.09 -7.04 1.74
N VAL A 180 30.77 -6.28 2.58
CA VAL A 180 32.16 -5.93 2.39
C VAL A 180 33.06 -6.74 3.32
N PRO A 181 34.30 -7.09 2.92
CA PRO A 181 35.23 -7.81 3.78
C PRO A 181 35.68 -6.93 4.95
N LEU A 182 36.11 -7.56 6.06
CA LEU A 182 36.53 -6.89 7.28
C LEU A 182 37.65 -5.87 7.06
N ARG A 183 38.52 -6.10 6.07
CA ARG A 183 39.58 -5.16 5.67
C ARG A 183 39.05 -3.76 5.35
N VAL A 184 37.88 -3.68 4.69
CA VAL A 184 37.23 -2.41 4.34
C VAL A 184 36.75 -1.68 5.61
N ILE A 185 36.21 -2.40 6.57
CA ILE A 185 35.82 -1.84 7.88
C ILE A 185 37.04 -1.28 8.61
N LYS A 186 38.19 -2.02 8.59
CA LYS A 186 39.43 -1.54 9.17
C LYS A 186 39.96 -0.27 8.47
N GLN A 187 39.95 -0.22 7.15
CA GLN A 187 40.30 0.97 6.36
C GLN A 187 39.40 2.17 6.67
N LEU A 188 38.08 1.96 6.73
CA LEU A 188 37.15 3.02 7.09
C LEU A 188 37.45 3.59 8.49
N ARG A 189 37.81 2.76 9.44
CA ARG A 189 38.16 3.20 10.80
C ARG A 189 39.35 4.15 10.82
N THR A 190 40.36 3.89 10.00
CA THR A 190 41.64 4.68 9.97
C THR A 190 41.59 5.86 9.03
N LEU A 191 40.48 6.04 8.28
CA LEU A 191 40.34 7.12 7.31
C LEU A 191 40.32 8.49 8.01
N ASP A 192 41.22 9.39 7.63
CA ASP A 192 41.19 10.76 8.12
C ASP A 192 40.09 11.55 7.40
N LEU A 193 39.12 12.00 8.18
CA LEU A 193 37.96 12.81 7.73
C LEU A 193 37.80 14.09 8.57
N SER A 194 38.92 14.59 9.14
CA SER A 194 38.94 15.79 9.99
C SER A 194 38.32 17.00 9.27
N LEU A 195 38.61 17.15 7.97
CA LEU A 195 38.09 18.24 7.11
C LEU A 195 36.68 18.02 6.58
N HIS A 196 36.08 16.84 6.87
CA HIS A 196 34.78 16.47 6.32
C HIS A 196 33.79 15.99 7.42
N PRO A 197 33.25 16.90 8.27
CA PRO A 197 32.44 16.53 9.43
C PRO A 197 31.23 15.60 9.10
N ALA A 198 30.52 15.84 8.00
CA ALA A 198 29.40 15.01 7.58
C ALA A 198 29.82 13.58 7.19
N LYS A 199 30.95 13.43 6.47
CA LYS A 199 31.51 12.11 6.12
C LYS A 199 32.02 11.38 7.35
N ARG A 200 32.65 12.11 8.28
CA ARG A 200 33.10 11.58 9.57
C ARG A 200 31.91 11.02 10.36
N PHE A 201 30.84 11.80 10.49
CA PHE A 201 29.61 11.35 11.16
C PHE A 201 29.03 10.10 10.49
N ALA A 202 28.90 10.08 9.16
CA ALA A 202 28.41 8.91 8.42
C ALA A 202 29.26 7.66 8.63
N ARG A 203 30.61 7.81 8.61
CA ARG A 203 31.55 6.74 8.93
C ARG A 203 31.35 6.22 10.36
N ASP A 204 31.26 7.12 11.33
CA ASP A 204 31.16 6.77 12.76
C ASP A 204 29.80 6.06 13.03
N MET A 205 28.73 6.49 12.39
CA MET A 205 27.42 5.79 12.46
C MET A 205 27.47 4.40 11.83
N LEU A 206 28.16 4.23 10.70
CA LEU A 206 28.37 2.93 10.08
C LEU A 206 29.17 1.98 10.98
N LEU A 207 30.29 2.48 11.56
CA LEU A 207 31.12 1.73 12.47
C LEU A 207 30.36 1.37 13.76
N PHE A 208 29.60 2.30 14.32
CA PHE A 208 28.76 2.04 15.48
C PHE A 208 27.71 0.96 15.19
N SER A 209 27.03 1.04 14.01
CA SER A 209 26.14 -0.03 13.58
C SER A 209 26.85 -1.39 13.49
N PHE A 210 28.04 -1.42 12.92
CA PHE A 210 28.84 -2.63 12.82
C PHE A 210 29.20 -3.21 14.19
N TYR A 211 29.70 -2.40 15.12
CA TYR A 211 30.08 -2.82 16.48
C TYR A 211 28.88 -3.28 17.30
N THR A 212 27.70 -2.65 17.08
CA THR A 212 26.45 -3.04 17.72
C THR A 212 25.70 -4.15 16.97
N ARG A 213 26.39 -4.94 16.12
CA ARG A 213 25.89 -6.11 15.40
C ARG A 213 24.73 -5.80 14.44
N GLY A 214 24.80 -4.65 13.75
CA GLY A 214 23.81 -4.25 12.75
C GLY A 214 22.62 -3.50 13.34
N MET A 215 22.83 -2.70 14.38
CA MET A 215 21.80 -1.80 14.89
C MET A 215 21.35 -0.84 13.77
N SER A 216 20.04 -0.68 13.61
CA SER A 216 19.52 0.22 12.60
C SER A 216 19.69 1.69 12.98
N MET A 217 19.76 2.58 11.97
CA MET A 217 19.83 4.04 12.21
C MET A 217 18.68 4.54 13.09
N VAL A 218 17.47 4.00 12.88
CA VAL A 218 16.31 4.35 13.71
C VAL A 218 16.51 3.92 15.16
N ASP A 219 17.06 2.72 15.42
CA ASP A 219 17.31 2.25 16.77
C ASP A 219 18.38 3.11 17.44
N MET A 220 19.47 3.47 16.71
CA MET A 220 20.51 4.39 17.20
C MET A 220 19.98 5.76 17.60
N ALA A 221 19.09 6.34 16.79
CA ALA A 221 18.50 7.67 17.05
C ALA A 221 17.63 7.71 18.32
N PHE A 222 17.20 6.56 18.83
CA PHE A 222 16.41 6.47 20.06
C PHE A 222 17.18 5.92 21.26
N LEU A 223 18.48 5.67 21.13
CA LEU A 223 19.32 5.27 22.26
C LEU A 223 19.44 6.40 23.29
N ARG A 224 19.44 6.01 24.55
CA ARG A 224 19.58 6.91 25.69
C ARG A 224 20.70 6.43 26.60
N LYS A 225 21.33 7.35 27.37
CA LYS A 225 22.37 7.03 28.34
C LYS A 225 21.93 5.91 29.30
N LYS A 226 20.69 5.88 29.73
CA LYS A 226 20.13 4.86 30.63
C LYS A 226 20.04 3.45 30.02
N ASP A 227 20.13 3.35 28.69
CA ASP A 227 20.09 2.06 28.00
C ASP A 227 21.44 1.33 28.11
N LEU A 228 22.48 2.01 28.60
CA LEU A 228 23.81 1.45 28.95
C LEU A 228 23.94 1.32 30.47
N ALA A 229 24.00 0.11 30.97
CA ALA A 229 24.21 -0.19 32.38
C ALA A 229 25.13 -1.40 32.54
N ASN A 230 26.05 -1.34 33.51
CA ASN A 230 26.96 -2.43 33.84
C ASN A 230 27.72 -2.99 32.61
N GLY A 231 28.15 -2.13 31.69
CA GLY A 231 28.87 -2.53 30.49
C GLY A 231 28.02 -3.27 29.44
N ILE A 232 26.68 -3.22 29.54
CA ILE A 232 25.77 -3.83 28.61
C ILE A 232 24.79 -2.75 28.07
N LEU A 233 24.77 -2.61 26.75
CA LEU A 233 23.78 -1.80 26.04
C LEU A 233 22.52 -2.65 25.81
N THR A 234 21.41 -2.24 26.41
CA THR A 234 20.11 -2.92 26.29
C THR A 234 19.14 -2.03 25.56
N TYR A 235 18.61 -2.48 24.42
CA TYR A 235 17.62 -1.72 23.68
C TYR A 235 16.54 -2.62 23.07
N ARG A 236 15.38 -2.04 22.79
CA ARG A 236 14.29 -2.74 22.13
C ARG A 236 14.19 -2.30 20.65
N ARG A 237 14.38 -3.26 19.76
CA ARG A 237 14.36 -3.02 18.32
C ARG A 237 13.00 -2.45 17.86
N LYS A 238 12.98 -1.27 17.27
CA LYS A 238 11.75 -0.58 16.80
C LYS A 238 10.94 -1.41 15.80
N LYS A 239 11.62 -2.13 14.91
CA LYS A 239 10.98 -2.91 13.85
C LYS A 239 10.24 -4.15 14.37
N THR A 240 10.79 -4.84 15.35
CA THR A 240 10.30 -6.18 15.80
C THR A 240 9.84 -6.21 17.24
N GLY A 241 10.14 -5.18 18.04
CA GLY A 241 9.90 -5.17 19.48
C GLY A 241 10.84 -6.09 20.27
N GLN A 242 11.79 -6.77 19.61
CA GLN A 242 12.74 -7.66 20.27
C GLN A 242 13.71 -6.87 21.15
N GLN A 243 13.93 -7.33 22.39
CA GLN A 243 14.96 -6.81 23.26
C GLN A 243 16.29 -7.42 22.89
N LEU A 244 17.33 -6.58 22.77
CA LEU A 244 18.69 -6.97 22.40
C LEU A 244 19.67 -6.48 23.45
N PHE A 245 20.71 -7.28 23.67
CA PHE A 245 21.78 -7.03 24.62
C PHE A 245 23.09 -7.02 23.84
N VAL A 246 23.87 -5.96 23.97
CA VAL A 246 25.17 -5.80 23.32
C VAL A 246 26.19 -5.42 24.36
N LYS A 247 27.24 -6.22 24.47
CA LYS A 247 28.38 -5.87 25.34
C LYS A 247 28.98 -4.56 24.85
N TRP A 248 29.17 -3.61 25.76
CA TRP A 248 29.78 -2.32 25.45
C TRP A 248 31.28 -2.46 25.30
N GLU A 249 31.80 -2.03 24.17
CA GLU A 249 33.24 -2.15 23.85
C GLU A 249 33.87 -0.76 23.73
N PRO A 250 35.20 -0.63 23.99
CA PRO A 250 35.93 0.66 23.95
C PRO A 250 35.74 1.41 22.62
N CYS A 251 35.66 0.69 21.49
CA CYS A 251 35.47 1.29 20.18
C CYS A 251 34.09 1.98 20.02
N MET A 252 33.08 1.52 20.75
CA MET A 252 31.77 2.18 20.80
C MET A 252 31.86 3.45 21.64
N GLN A 253 32.52 3.38 22.77
CA GLN A 253 32.76 4.52 23.67
C GLN A 253 33.53 5.63 22.95
N GLU A 254 34.59 5.28 22.21
CA GLU A 254 35.37 6.20 21.40
C GLU A 254 34.50 6.99 20.40
N ILE A 255 33.57 6.33 19.74
CA ILE A 255 32.64 6.99 18.79
C ILE A 255 31.72 7.94 19.55
N VAL A 256 31.07 7.46 20.61
CA VAL A 256 30.07 8.26 21.34
C VAL A 256 30.70 9.49 21.98
N SER A 257 31.93 9.38 22.50
CA SER A 257 32.65 10.51 23.13
C SER A 257 33.00 11.65 22.16
N ARG A 258 33.00 11.40 20.84
CA ARG A 258 33.22 12.45 19.82
C ARG A 258 32.01 13.38 19.64
N TYR A 259 30.84 12.94 20.09
CA TYR A 259 29.60 13.68 19.93
C TYR A 259 29.08 14.07 21.30
N ASN A 260 28.94 15.38 21.55
CA ASN A 260 28.34 15.88 22.79
C ASN A 260 26.91 15.39 22.87
N VAL A 261 26.67 14.38 23.69
CA VAL A 261 25.36 13.89 24.03
C VAL A 261 24.97 14.57 25.34
N SER A 262 24.24 15.70 25.21
CA SER A 262 23.62 16.39 26.36
C SER A 262 22.52 15.50 26.96
#